data_9e849f4f9896b2442ced588d5f2957c9
#
_entry.id   9e849f4f9896b2442ced588d5f2957c9
#
_cell.length_a   1.000
_cell.length_b   1.000
_cell.length_c   1.000
_cell.angle_alpha   90.00
_cell.angle_beta   90.00
_cell.angle_gamma   90.00
#
_symmetry.space_group_name_H-M   'P 1'
#
loop_
_entity.id
_entity.type
_entity.pdbx_description
1 polymer ?
#
loop_
_entity_poly.entity_id
_entity_poly.type
_entity_poly.pdbx_seq_one_letter_code
_entity_poly.pdbx_strand_id
1 'polypeptide(L)'
;MIDGHVHLENGDLSVDYAMQFVNAAAEKGIETLQILDHTHRFLEFAPMYDGVRNASELQAAWLKKKTKDHLCEYHRLIETMKQMDLPIEVKFGLEVCYTPESESFLRTILAQYPYDFIVGSVHSIDGILDRKST
;
A
#
# COMPACT_ATOMS: atom_id res chain seq x y z
N MET A 1 -19.94 -13.24 2.63
CA MET A 1 -18.72 -12.41 2.67
C MET A 1 -18.95 -11.12 1.92
N ILE A 2 -18.88 -10.05 2.60
CA ILE A 2 -19.22 -8.75 2.03
C ILE A 2 -18.04 -7.84 1.81
N ASP A 3 -16.88 -8.17 2.37
CA ASP A 3 -15.66 -7.37 2.23
C ASP A 3 -14.60 -8.09 1.43
N GLY A 4 -13.92 -7.32 0.57
CA GLY A 4 -12.78 -7.79 -0.18
C GLY A 4 -11.55 -6.93 0.11
N HIS A 5 -10.38 -7.41 -0.30
CA HIS A 5 -9.10 -6.82 0.03
C HIS A 5 -8.12 -7.09 -1.11
N VAL A 6 -7.56 -6.03 -1.70
CA VAL A 6 -6.62 -6.18 -2.81
C VAL A 6 -5.47 -5.19 -2.72
N HIS A 7 -4.32 -5.59 -3.27
CA HIS A 7 -3.16 -4.75 -3.46
C HIS A 7 -3.00 -4.44 -4.95
N LEU A 8 -2.57 -3.22 -5.26
CA LEU A 8 -2.38 -2.81 -6.66
C LEU A 8 -0.93 -2.99 -7.15
N GLU A 9 -0.11 -3.67 -6.39
CA GLU A 9 1.35 -3.73 -6.60
C GLU A 9 1.79 -4.29 -7.94
N ASN A 10 0.98 -5.14 -8.55
CA ASN A 10 1.33 -5.79 -9.81
C ASN A 10 0.96 -4.98 -11.04
N GLY A 11 0.44 -3.78 -10.87
CA GLY A 11 0.03 -2.93 -11.97
C GLY A 11 0.25 -1.46 -11.68
N ASP A 12 -0.25 -0.63 -12.58
CA ASP A 12 -0.11 0.82 -12.47
C ASP A 12 -1.08 1.41 -11.46
N LEU A 13 -0.73 2.57 -10.92
CA LEU A 13 -1.66 3.37 -10.11
C LEU A 13 -2.62 4.13 -11.05
N SER A 14 -3.52 3.39 -11.66
CA SER A 14 -4.47 3.95 -12.62
C SER A 14 -5.90 3.56 -12.28
N VAL A 15 -6.83 4.40 -12.68
CA VAL A 15 -8.27 4.12 -12.50
C VAL A 15 -8.65 2.84 -13.24
N ASP A 16 -8.15 2.65 -14.45
CA ASP A 16 -8.47 1.45 -15.25
C ASP A 16 -8.06 0.16 -14.54
N TYR A 17 -6.85 0.14 -13.98
CA TYR A 17 -6.37 -1.06 -13.28
C TYR A 17 -7.16 -1.29 -12.00
N ALA A 18 -7.40 -0.25 -11.21
CA ALA A 18 -8.18 -0.35 -9.97
C ALA A 18 -9.61 -0.79 -10.25
N MET A 19 -10.22 -0.30 -11.34
CA MET A 19 -11.59 -0.67 -11.69
C MET A 19 -11.74 -2.13 -12.06
N GLN A 20 -10.70 -2.80 -12.52
CA GLN A 20 -10.75 -4.23 -12.75
C GLN A 20 -11.09 -4.98 -11.46
N PHE A 21 -10.49 -4.57 -10.35
CA PHE A 21 -10.78 -5.17 -9.04
C PHE A 21 -12.16 -4.78 -8.52
N VAL A 22 -12.55 -3.52 -8.71
CA VAL A 22 -13.87 -3.05 -8.29
C VAL A 22 -14.97 -3.80 -9.01
N ASN A 23 -14.87 -3.94 -10.32
CA ASN A 23 -15.86 -4.63 -11.12
C ASN A 23 -15.91 -6.12 -10.79
N ALA A 24 -14.76 -6.77 -10.62
CA ALA A 24 -14.70 -8.16 -10.23
C ALA A 24 -15.34 -8.40 -8.86
N ALA A 25 -15.09 -7.49 -7.92
CA ALA A 25 -15.68 -7.56 -6.58
C ALA A 25 -17.21 -7.41 -6.65
N ALA A 26 -17.69 -6.46 -7.45
CA ALA A 26 -19.11 -6.24 -7.62
C ALA A 26 -19.79 -7.47 -8.20
N GLU A 27 -19.18 -8.13 -9.18
CA GLU A 27 -19.70 -9.35 -9.78
C GLU A 27 -19.81 -10.51 -8.79
N LYS A 28 -18.91 -10.53 -7.80
CA LYS A 28 -18.89 -11.56 -6.76
C LYS A 28 -19.82 -11.27 -5.59
N GLY A 29 -20.53 -10.14 -5.62
CA GLY A 29 -21.41 -9.74 -4.54
C GLY A 29 -20.71 -9.14 -3.33
N ILE A 30 -19.48 -8.69 -3.50
CA ILE A 30 -18.75 -8.00 -2.45
C ILE A 30 -19.30 -6.59 -2.33
N GLU A 31 -19.59 -6.16 -1.10
CA GLU A 31 -20.20 -4.84 -0.86
C GLU A 31 -19.17 -3.76 -0.57
N THR A 32 -18.05 -4.13 0.07
CA THR A 32 -16.97 -3.19 0.39
C THR A 32 -15.65 -3.79 -0.06
N LEU A 33 -14.91 -3.03 -0.86
CA LEU A 33 -13.57 -3.41 -1.30
C LEU A 33 -12.55 -2.51 -0.65
N GLN A 34 -11.56 -3.10 0.01
CA GLN A 34 -10.43 -2.39 0.57
C GLN A 34 -9.26 -2.48 -0.41
N ILE A 35 -8.82 -1.34 -0.91
CA ILE A 35 -7.65 -1.23 -1.77
C ILE A 35 -6.51 -0.66 -0.93
N LEU A 36 -5.37 -1.35 -0.94
CA LEU A 36 -4.20 -0.89 -0.22
C LEU A 36 -2.94 -1.38 -0.91
N ASP A 37 -1.84 -0.72 -0.62
CA ASP A 37 -0.52 -1.13 -1.08
C ASP A 37 0.46 -1.06 0.07
N HIS A 38 1.54 -1.81 -0.05
CA HIS A 38 2.63 -1.77 0.91
C HIS A 38 3.43 -0.47 0.77
N THR A 39 3.92 0.04 1.88
CA THR A 39 4.71 1.27 1.88
C THR A 39 5.97 1.17 1.03
N HIS A 40 6.53 -0.03 0.85
CA HIS A 40 7.74 -0.19 0.03
C HIS A 40 7.54 0.15 -1.45
N ARG A 41 6.32 0.23 -1.94
CA ARG A 41 6.02 0.65 -3.30
C ARG A 41 6.39 2.12 -3.54
N PHE A 42 6.35 2.94 -2.51
CA PHE A 42 6.43 4.39 -2.65
C PHE A 42 7.81 4.92 -2.29
N LEU A 43 8.35 5.73 -3.19
CA LEU A 43 9.69 6.31 -3.03
C LEU A 43 9.84 7.12 -1.76
N GLU A 44 8.77 7.77 -1.31
CA GLU A 44 8.77 8.58 -0.10
C GLU A 44 9.03 7.78 1.18
N PHE A 45 8.77 6.47 1.14
CA PHE A 45 9.03 5.59 2.28
C PHE A 45 10.41 4.95 2.25
N ALA A 46 11.24 5.26 1.24
CA ALA A 46 12.56 4.64 1.09
C ALA A 46 13.44 4.68 2.33
N PRO A 47 13.48 5.77 3.13
CA PRO A 47 14.33 5.79 4.32
C PRO A 47 14.02 4.71 5.34
N MET A 48 12.78 4.21 5.39
CA MET A 48 12.39 3.14 6.31
C MET A 48 13.06 1.80 6.01
N TYR A 49 13.56 1.65 4.78
CA TYR A 49 14.04 0.36 4.29
C TYR A 49 15.58 0.27 4.22
N ASP A 50 16.29 1.18 4.89
CA ASP A 50 17.75 1.17 4.90
C ASP A 50 18.29 -0.16 5.45
N GLY A 51 17.68 -0.69 6.52
CA GLY A 51 18.08 -1.97 7.08
C GLY A 51 17.90 -3.12 6.09
N VAL A 52 16.82 -3.10 5.33
CA VAL A 52 16.55 -4.13 4.31
C VAL A 52 17.57 -4.04 3.19
N ARG A 53 17.85 -2.82 2.69
CA ARG A 53 18.84 -2.61 1.64
C ARG A 53 20.23 -3.08 2.05
N ASN A 54 20.58 -2.87 3.32
CA ASN A 54 21.90 -3.18 3.84
C ASN A 54 22.05 -4.62 4.27
N ALA A 55 20.95 -5.38 4.37
CA ALA A 55 20.98 -6.76 4.85
C ALA A 55 21.55 -7.73 3.81
N SER A 56 21.27 -7.51 2.53
CA SER A 56 21.81 -8.34 1.45
C SER A 56 21.58 -7.66 0.10
N GLU A 57 22.42 -8.06 -0.87
CA GLU A 57 22.26 -7.57 -2.24
C GLU A 57 20.95 -8.03 -2.86
N LEU A 58 20.49 -9.22 -2.50
CA LEU A 58 19.24 -9.77 -3.01
C LEU A 58 18.04 -8.93 -2.53
N GLN A 59 18.03 -8.56 -1.26
CA GLN A 59 16.97 -7.72 -0.71
C GLN A 59 17.00 -6.30 -1.28
N ALA A 60 18.21 -5.76 -1.49
CA ALA A 60 18.35 -4.44 -2.12
C ALA A 60 17.79 -4.44 -3.54
N ALA A 61 18.09 -5.49 -4.32
CA ALA A 61 17.59 -5.63 -5.68
C ALA A 61 16.06 -5.77 -5.72
N TRP A 62 15.52 -6.57 -4.80
CA TRP A 62 14.07 -6.73 -4.68
C TRP A 62 13.38 -5.40 -4.37
N LEU A 63 13.93 -4.67 -3.41
CA LEU A 63 13.38 -3.38 -2.98
C LEU A 63 13.42 -2.37 -4.11
N LYS A 64 14.54 -2.29 -4.84
CA LYS A 64 14.68 -1.40 -5.98
C LYS A 64 13.63 -1.68 -7.05
N LYS A 65 13.30 -2.95 -7.26
CA LYS A 65 12.28 -3.37 -8.23
C LYS A 65 10.89 -2.97 -7.77
N LYS A 66 10.59 -3.06 -6.47
CA LYS A 66 9.27 -2.81 -5.91
C LYS A 66 8.99 -1.34 -5.63
N THR A 67 10.03 -0.55 -5.31
CA THR A 67 9.88 0.87 -5.00
C THR A 67 9.96 1.68 -6.29
N LYS A 68 8.81 2.03 -6.83
CA LYS A 68 8.75 2.60 -8.18
C LYS A 68 7.83 3.80 -8.35
N ASP A 69 6.93 4.08 -7.41
CA ASP A 69 5.93 5.12 -7.56
C ASP A 69 6.04 6.17 -6.47
N HIS A 70 5.48 7.35 -6.74
CA HIS A 70 5.38 8.41 -5.75
C HIS A 70 4.04 8.35 -5.03
N LEU A 71 4.05 8.69 -3.75
CA LEU A 71 2.86 8.67 -2.92
C LEU A 71 1.75 9.58 -3.46
N CYS A 72 2.11 10.72 -4.05
CA CYS A 72 1.13 11.63 -4.65
C CYS A 72 0.34 10.98 -5.79
N GLU A 73 0.93 10.03 -6.50
CA GLU A 73 0.23 9.31 -7.56
C GLU A 73 -0.89 8.45 -7.01
N TYR A 74 -0.65 7.81 -5.88
CA TYR A 74 -1.67 7.02 -5.20
C TYR A 74 -2.82 7.92 -4.71
N HIS A 75 -2.49 9.06 -4.15
CA HIS A 75 -3.52 9.98 -3.65
C HIS A 75 -4.30 10.65 -4.75
N ARG A 76 -3.68 10.87 -5.91
CA ARG A 76 -4.41 11.34 -7.09
C ARG A 76 -5.42 10.30 -7.54
N LEU A 77 -5.03 9.03 -7.53
CA LEU A 77 -5.94 7.93 -7.83
C LEU A 77 -7.10 7.89 -6.85
N ILE A 78 -6.81 7.98 -5.56
CA ILE A 78 -7.84 7.98 -4.50
C ILE A 78 -8.84 9.11 -4.73
N GLU A 79 -8.36 10.33 -4.94
CA GLU A 79 -9.24 11.48 -5.14
C GLU A 79 -10.12 11.31 -6.37
N THR A 80 -9.56 10.81 -7.46
CA THR A 80 -10.30 10.57 -8.69
C THR A 80 -11.41 9.57 -8.46
N MET A 81 -11.09 8.44 -7.83
CA MET A 81 -12.08 7.39 -7.61
C MET A 81 -13.15 7.78 -6.59
N LYS A 82 -12.82 8.60 -5.61
CA LYS A 82 -13.82 9.08 -4.63
C LYS A 82 -14.87 10.01 -5.25
N GLN A 83 -14.57 10.58 -6.40
CA GLN A 83 -15.52 11.41 -7.15
C GLN A 83 -16.33 10.60 -8.16
N MET A 84 -16.02 9.33 -8.34
CA MET A 84 -16.73 8.46 -9.28
C MET A 84 -17.94 7.81 -8.60
N ASP A 85 -18.93 7.47 -9.42
CA ASP A 85 -20.07 6.68 -8.99
C ASP A 85 -19.71 5.20 -9.12
N LEU A 86 -19.31 4.59 -8.00
CA LEU A 86 -18.81 3.21 -8.01
C LEU A 86 -19.92 2.23 -7.65
N PRO A 87 -19.89 1.00 -8.20
CA PRO A 87 -20.95 0.00 -7.94
C PRO A 87 -20.93 -0.55 -6.50
N ILE A 88 -19.82 -0.39 -5.79
CA ILE A 88 -19.66 -0.85 -4.41
C ILE A 88 -18.89 0.21 -3.63
N GLU A 89 -18.88 0.07 -2.30
CA GLU A 89 -18.06 0.94 -1.46
C GLU A 89 -16.59 0.55 -1.62
N VAL A 90 -15.73 1.55 -1.83
CA VAL A 90 -14.28 1.33 -1.94
C VAL A 90 -13.56 2.19 -0.91
N LYS A 91 -12.72 1.54 -0.12
CA LYS A 91 -11.89 2.20 0.89
C LYS A 91 -10.44 2.07 0.50
N PHE A 92 -9.65 3.11 0.76
CA PHE A 92 -8.24 3.18 0.38
C PHE A 92 -7.37 3.30 1.61
N GLY A 93 -6.32 2.51 1.67
CA GLY A 93 -5.41 2.52 2.80
C GLY A 93 -3.99 2.16 2.41
N LEU A 94 -3.16 1.99 3.44
CA LEU A 94 -1.78 1.54 3.31
C LEU A 94 -1.54 0.37 4.26
N GLU A 95 -0.73 -0.56 3.81
CA GLU A 95 -0.15 -1.57 4.68
C GLU A 95 1.26 -1.11 5.03
N VAL A 96 1.42 -0.69 6.28
CA VAL A 96 2.65 -0.06 6.76
C VAL A 96 3.58 -1.11 7.34
N CYS A 97 4.82 -1.14 6.85
CA CYS A 97 5.89 -1.96 7.42
C CYS A 97 6.45 -1.20 8.62
N TYR A 98 6.08 -1.62 9.81
CA TYR A 98 6.45 -0.93 11.04
C TYR A 98 7.73 -1.50 11.65
N THR A 99 8.64 -0.59 12.05
CA THR A 99 9.77 -0.91 12.92
C THR A 99 9.84 0.19 13.99
N PRO A 100 10.35 -0.11 15.19
CA PRO A 100 10.47 0.92 16.22
C PRO A 100 11.28 2.13 15.78
N GLU A 101 12.31 1.93 14.96
CA GLU A 101 13.17 3.00 14.46
C GLU A 101 12.44 3.93 13.49
N SER A 102 11.39 3.46 12.84
CA SER A 102 10.67 4.24 11.84
C SER A 102 9.45 4.99 12.38
N GLU A 103 9.15 4.86 13.67
CA GLU A 103 7.92 5.42 14.24
C GLU A 103 7.78 6.93 14.01
N SER A 104 8.81 7.71 14.29
CA SER A 104 8.76 9.16 14.11
C SER A 104 8.58 9.55 12.65
N PHE A 105 9.29 8.87 11.77
CA PHE A 105 9.17 9.07 10.32
C PHE A 105 7.75 8.78 9.86
N LEU A 106 7.18 7.65 10.31
CA LEU A 106 5.83 7.25 9.93
C LEU A 106 4.78 8.24 10.39
N ARG A 107 4.90 8.75 11.62
CA ARG A 107 3.94 9.75 12.11
C ARG A 107 3.91 10.99 11.23
N THR A 108 5.07 11.42 10.76
CA THR A 108 5.19 12.60 9.90
C THR A 108 4.62 12.33 8.52
N ILE A 109 5.02 11.22 7.89
CA ILE A 109 4.63 10.97 6.51
C ILE A 109 3.15 10.56 6.39
N LEU A 110 2.64 9.80 7.35
CA LEU A 110 1.24 9.39 7.32
C LEU A 110 0.27 10.55 7.58
N ALA A 111 0.73 11.62 8.20
CA ALA A 111 -0.07 12.81 8.42
C ALA A 111 -0.23 13.68 7.17
N GLN A 112 0.55 13.43 6.12
CA GLN A 112 0.51 14.26 4.91
C GLN A 112 -0.75 14.07 4.07
N TYR A 113 -1.37 12.90 4.15
CA TYR A 113 -2.55 12.56 3.37
C TYR A 113 -3.56 11.78 4.19
N PRO A 114 -4.87 11.94 3.91
CA PRO A 114 -5.90 11.15 4.59
C PRO A 114 -5.99 9.74 3.98
N TYR A 115 -6.20 8.76 4.85
CA TYR A 115 -6.46 7.38 4.45
C TYR A 115 -7.74 6.91 5.13
N ASP A 116 -8.47 6.01 4.47
CA ASP A 116 -9.66 5.41 5.08
C ASP A 116 -9.27 4.44 6.20
N PHE A 117 -8.10 3.79 6.04
CA PHE A 117 -7.58 2.87 7.06
C PHE A 117 -6.08 2.68 6.88
N ILE A 118 -5.41 2.19 7.91
CA ILE A 118 -4.00 1.83 7.85
C ILE A 118 -3.84 0.50 8.55
N VAL A 119 -3.15 -0.43 7.88
CA VAL A 119 -2.83 -1.74 8.44
C VAL A 119 -1.36 -1.75 8.79
N GLY A 120 -1.04 -2.08 10.04
CA GLY A 120 0.34 -2.23 10.47
C GLY A 120 0.79 -3.67 10.36
N SER A 121 2.03 -3.87 9.94
CA SER A 121 2.62 -5.19 9.85
C SER A 121 4.10 -5.12 10.20
N VAL A 122 4.67 -6.24 10.63
CA VAL A 122 6.09 -6.35 10.93
C VAL A 122 6.73 -7.23 9.86
N HIS A 123 7.22 -6.59 8.79
CA HIS A 123 7.85 -7.29 7.68
C HIS A 123 9.36 -7.38 7.81
N SER A 124 9.95 -6.60 8.72
CA SER A 124 11.38 -6.52 8.88
C SER A 124 11.76 -6.46 10.35
N ILE A 125 12.62 -7.38 10.79
CA ILE A 125 13.20 -7.39 12.13
C ILE A 125 14.71 -7.44 11.94
N ASP A 126 15.42 -6.42 12.44
CA ASP A 126 16.89 -6.32 12.30
C ASP A 126 17.36 -6.43 10.84
N GLY A 127 16.59 -5.87 9.91
CA GLY A 127 16.91 -5.91 8.50
C GLY A 127 16.51 -7.20 7.78
N ILE A 128 15.89 -8.14 8.48
CA ILE A 128 15.43 -9.40 7.90
C ILE A 128 13.93 -9.30 7.67
N LEU A 129 13.50 -9.56 6.43
CA LEU A 129 12.09 -9.52 6.11
C LEU A 129 11.34 -10.65 6.80
N ASP A 130 10.28 -10.28 7.49
CA ASP A 130 9.38 -11.21 8.15
C ASP A 130 8.05 -11.21 7.38
N ARG A 131 7.52 -12.39 7.13
CA ARG A 131 6.29 -12.57 6.38
C ARG A 131 5.04 -12.50 7.26
N LYS A 132 5.23 -12.35 8.55
CA LYS A 132 4.14 -12.39 9.50
C LYS A 132 3.46 -11.04 9.61
N SER A 133 2.17 -11.00 9.37
CA SER A 133 1.34 -9.81 9.55
C SER A 133 0.73 -9.80 10.94
N THR A 134 0.50 -8.60 11.45
CA THR A 134 -0.20 -8.43 12.72
C THR A 134 -1.45 -7.58 12.55
#